data_36b263c75afae56806f0ac20145d9685
#
_entry.id   36b263c75afae56806f0ac20145d9685
#
_cell.length_a   1.000
_cell.length_b   1.000
_cell.length_c   1.000
_cell.angle_alpha   90.00
_cell.angle_beta   90.00
_cell.angle_gamma   90.00
#
_symmetry.space_group_name_H-M   'P 1'
#
loop_
_entity.id
_entity.type
_entity.pdbx_description
1 polymer ?
#
loop_
_entity_poly.entity_id
_entity_poly.type
_entity_poly.pdbx_seq_one_letter_code
_entity_poly.pdbx_strand_id
1 'polypeptide(L)'
;GDSTATLKNETRTANSGVNGEAVSKPNQIPYNYITCSQAQNLAKGISADSNKTSSLLFGIQWDLTCKFLEQNSDLTKADIKTDSTNWGNYSNSSLTLFRGKYNINPSSSTSLWTVYTTDTTNYVTSSKTSSSENYYQLLTTGASKQTNKLNIYDLAGNVHEFTLEYSNLSDAPCVHRGVSFMD
;
A
#
# COMPACT_ATOMS: atom_id res chain seq x y z
N GLY A 1 5.69 -4.05 -5.62
CA GLY A 1 6.59 -3.06 -5.04
C GLY A 1 7.89 -2.95 -5.81
N ASP A 2 8.70 -2.02 -5.43
CA ASP A 2 10.01 -1.74 -6.02
C ASP A 2 11.08 -1.82 -4.92
N SER A 3 12.07 -2.71 -5.10
CA SER A 3 13.15 -2.90 -4.14
C SER A 3 14.17 -1.74 -4.13
N THR A 4 14.18 -0.93 -5.16
CA THR A 4 15.10 0.19 -5.34
C THR A 4 14.44 1.54 -5.13
N ALA A 5 13.11 1.60 -5.06
CA ALA A 5 12.39 2.84 -4.88
C ALA A 5 12.78 3.48 -3.54
N THR A 6 13.16 4.72 -3.62
CA THR A 6 13.14 5.65 -2.50
C THR A 6 11.85 6.44 -2.58
N LEU A 7 11.31 6.83 -1.44
CA LEU A 7 10.23 7.80 -1.45
C LEU A 7 10.79 9.09 -2.06
N LYS A 8 10.24 9.45 -3.21
CA LYS A 8 10.66 10.67 -3.89
C LYS A 8 9.58 11.72 -3.69
N ASN A 9 9.98 12.83 -3.14
CA ASN A 9 9.18 14.04 -3.08
C ASN A 9 9.16 14.72 -4.48
N GLU A 10 8.99 13.91 -5.52
CA GLU A 10 9.03 14.35 -6.91
C GLU A 10 7.63 14.46 -7.46
N THR A 11 7.44 15.45 -8.30
CA THR A 11 6.19 15.62 -9.04
C THR A 11 5.93 14.42 -9.95
N ARG A 12 4.67 14.11 -10.26
CA ARG A 12 4.25 12.99 -11.13
C ARG A 12 5.00 12.92 -12.46
N THR A 13 5.47 14.07 -12.98
CA THR A 13 6.27 14.16 -14.19
C THR A 13 7.71 13.67 -14.00
N ALA A 14 8.29 13.78 -12.83
CA ALA A 14 9.64 13.34 -12.56
C ALA A 14 9.73 11.79 -12.41
N ASN A 15 8.62 11.13 -12.16
CA ASN A 15 8.52 9.66 -12.11
C ASN A 15 8.23 9.02 -13.48
N SER A 16 8.39 9.73 -14.57
CA SER A 16 8.29 9.17 -15.94
C SER A 16 9.36 8.10 -16.22
N GLY A 17 10.40 8.02 -15.40
CA GLY A 17 11.41 6.98 -15.40
C GLY A 17 11.20 5.98 -14.26
N VAL A 18 10.10 5.26 -14.24
CA VAL A 18 9.98 4.07 -13.39
C VAL A 18 10.95 3.03 -13.93
N ASN A 19 12.18 3.09 -13.44
CA ASN A 19 13.26 2.18 -13.80
C ASN A 19 13.20 0.93 -12.92
N GLY A 20 12.12 0.18 -12.95
CA GLY A 20 12.02 -1.01 -12.16
C GLY A 20 10.86 -1.88 -12.63
N GLU A 21 11.00 -3.17 -12.45
CA GLU A 21 9.91 -4.11 -12.66
C GLU A 21 9.00 -4.10 -11.44
N ALA A 22 7.69 -4.05 -11.66
CA ALA A 22 6.74 -4.31 -10.61
C ALA A 22 6.85 -5.77 -10.18
N VAL A 23 6.93 -6.00 -8.89
CA VAL A 23 7.04 -7.34 -8.33
C VAL A 23 6.03 -7.55 -7.20
N SER A 24 5.47 -8.75 -7.15
CA SER A 24 4.63 -9.19 -6.02
C SER A 24 5.48 -10.01 -5.05
N LYS A 25 6.19 -9.33 -4.18
CA LYS A 25 7.10 -9.95 -3.20
C LYS A 25 7.00 -9.24 -1.86
N PRO A 26 7.27 -9.95 -0.75
CA PRO A 26 7.37 -9.30 0.57
C PRO A 26 8.59 -8.37 0.63
N ASN A 27 8.56 -7.45 1.58
CA ASN A 27 9.65 -6.51 1.89
C ASN A 27 9.99 -5.53 0.76
N GLN A 28 9.10 -5.35 -0.20
CA GLN A 28 9.27 -4.35 -1.26
C GLN A 28 8.62 -3.04 -0.86
N ILE A 29 9.22 -1.94 -1.29
CA ILE A 29 8.62 -0.61 -1.13
C ILE A 29 7.44 -0.51 -2.11
N PRO A 30 6.24 -0.15 -1.66
CA PRO A 30 5.11 0.05 -2.57
C PRO A 30 5.44 1.12 -3.61
N TYR A 31 5.03 0.88 -4.86
CA TYR A 31 5.10 1.94 -5.86
C TYR A 31 4.22 3.11 -5.42
N ASN A 32 4.80 4.29 -5.46
CA ASN A 32 4.11 5.54 -5.15
C ASN A 32 4.51 6.62 -6.14
N TYR A 33 3.84 7.77 -6.12
CA TYR A 33 4.10 8.89 -7.04
C TYR A 33 4.02 8.51 -8.53
N ILE A 34 3.21 7.52 -8.87
CA ILE A 34 2.97 7.08 -10.25
C ILE A 34 1.55 7.43 -10.69
N THR A 35 1.38 7.58 -12.00
CA THR A 35 0.05 7.75 -12.59
C THR A 35 -0.64 6.39 -12.75
N CYS A 36 -1.97 6.40 -12.92
CA CYS A 36 -2.73 5.19 -13.20
C CYS A 36 -2.24 4.45 -14.46
N SER A 37 -1.92 5.17 -15.53
CA SER A 37 -1.39 4.55 -16.75
C SER A 37 -0.02 3.92 -16.55
N GLN A 38 0.85 4.52 -15.75
CA GLN A 38 2.13 3.92 -15.36
C GLN A 38 1.91 2.65 -14.52
N ALA A 39 1.00 2.71 -13.54
CA ALA A 39 0.65 1.55 -12.71
C ALA A 39 0.12 0.40 -13.56
N GLN A 40 -0.77 0.67 -14.53
CA GLN A 40 -1.30 -0.33 -15.44
C GLN A 40 -0.22 -0.94 -16.34
N ASN A 41 0.71 -0.13 -16.85
CA ASN A 41 1.82 -0.64 -17.65
C ASN A 41 2.75 -1.54 -16.83
N LEU A 42 3.06 -1.15 -15.59
CA LEU A 42 3.82 -1.98 -14.65
C LEU A 42 3.10 -3.29 -14.33
N ALA A 43 1.79 -3.22 -14.05
CA ALA A 43 0.98 -4.39 -13.76
C ALA A 43 0.96 -5.39 -14.91
N LYS A 44 0.87 -4.92 -16.16
CA LYS A 44 0.97 -5.78 -17.36
C LYS A 44 2.31 -6.51 -17.47
N GLY A 45 3.38 -5.91 -16.97
CA GLY A 45 4.73 -6.50 -17.00
C GLY A 45 5.00 -7.57 -15.95
N ILE A 46 4.10 -7.78 -14.97
CA ILE A 46 4.33 -8.74 -13.88
C ILE A 46 4.33 -10.19 -14.39
N SER A 47 3.50 -10.51 -15.38
CA SER A 47 3.46 -11.85 -15.97
C SER A 47 4.29 -11.89 -17.24
N ALA A 48 5.34 -12.71 -17.24
CA ALA A 48 6.13 -13.02 -18.42
C ALA A 48 5.57 -14.22 -19.23
N ASP A 49 4.49 -14.85 -18.74
CA ASP A 49 3.89 -16.01 -19.38
C ASP A 49 2.90 -15.53 -20.45
N SER A 50 3.16 -15.92 -21.71
CA SER A 50 2.32 -15.56 -22.87
C SER A 50 0.86 -16.06 -22.76
N ASN A 51 0.62 -17.03 -21.90
CA ASN A 51 -0.72 -17.60 -21.67
C ASN A 51 -1.47 -16.92 -20.50
N LYS A 52 -0.84 -15.92 -19.85
CA LYS A 52 -1.41 -15.19 -18.72
C LYS A 52 -1.37 -13.70 -18.98
N THR A 53 -2.42 -13.03 -18.55
CA THR A 53 -2.50 -11.58 -18.58
C THR A 53 -2.50 -11.07 -17.16
N SER A 54 -1.57 -10.17 -16.83
CA SER A 54 -1.61 -9.42 -15.59
C SER A 54 -2.10 -7.99 -15.81
N SER A 55 -2.77 -7.43 -14.83
CA SER A 55 -3.42 -6.12 -14.91
C SER A 55 -3.66 -5.58 -13.52
N LEU A 56 -3.94 -4.28 -13.42
CA LEU A 56 -4.63 -3.74 -12.25
C LEU A 56 -6.01 -4.40 -12.13
N LEU A 57 -6.53 -4.45 -10.91
CA LEU A 57 -7.88 -4.94 -10.65
C LEU A 57 -8.93 -3.99 -11.24
N PHE A 58 -10.04 -4.55 -11.70
CA PHE A 58 -11.26 -3.78 -11.90
C PHE A 58 -11.95 -3.51 -10.55
N GLY A 59 -12.77 -2.48 -10.47
CA GLY A 59 -13.54 -2.17 -9.26
C GLY A 59 -14.34 -3.35 -8.74
N ILE A 60 -15.04 -4.06 -9.63
CA ILE A 60 -15.80 -5.27 -9.25
C ILE A 60 -14.91 -6.39 -8.69
N GLN A 61 -13.68 -6.54 -9.16
CA GLN A 61 -12.75 -7.54 -8.62
C GLN A 61 -12.28 -7.14 -7.23
N TRP A 62 -12.07 -5.84 -6.98
CA TRP A 62 -11.81 -5.32 -5.66
C TRP A 62 -12.96 -5.64 -4.68
N ASP A 63 -14.20 -5.32 -5.07
CA ASP A 63 -15.38 -5.59 -4.26
C ASP A 63 -15.55 -7.07 -3.95
N LEU A 64 -15.30 -7.94 -4.95
CA LEU A 64 -15.31 -9.40 -4.77
C LEU A 64 -14.21 -9.87 -3.82
N THR A 65 -13.02 -9.26 -3.87
CA THR A 65 -11.93 -9.56 -2.93
C THR A 65 -12.33 -9.19 -1.50
N CYS A 66 -12.89 -8.01 -1.30
CA CYS A 66 -13.43 -7.61 0.01
C CYS A 66 -14.52 -8.56 0.50
N LYS A 67 -15.43 -8.96 -0.39
CA LYS A 67 -16.49 -9.92 -0.05
C LYS A 67 -15.95 -11.31 0.28
N PHE A 68 -14.93 -11.76 -0.44
CA PHE A 68 -14.23 -13.02 -0.13
C PHE A 68 -13.60 -12.97 1.26
N LEU A 69 -12.94 -11.88 1.61
CA LEU A 69 -12.32 -11.69 2.93
C LEU A 69 -13.38 -11.66 4.04
N GLU A 70 -14.50 -10.95 3.83
CA GLU A 70 -15.63 -10.93 4.78
C GLU A 70 -16.17 -12.34 5.08
N GLN A 71 -16.22 -13.21 4.07
CA GLN A 71 -16.82 -14.54 4.20
C GLN A 71 -15.87 -15.62 4.69
N ASN A 72 -14.56 -15.45 4.47
CA ASN A 72 -13.58 -16.52 4.67
C ASN A 72 -12.47 -16.18 5.68
N SER A 73 -12.45 -14.96 6.22
CA SER A 73 -11.48 -14.55 7.25
C SER A 73 -12.19 -14.16 8.56
N ASP A 74 -11.42 -13.63 9.48
CA ASP A 74 -11.90 -13.04 10.74
C ASP A 74 -12.44 -11.61 10.61
N LEU A 75 -12.44 -11.06 9.39
CA LEU A 75 -12.94 -9.71 9.11
C LEU A 75 -14.47 -9.69 9.04
N THR A 76 -15.04 -8.70 9.69
CA THR A 76 -16.47 -8.40 9.59
C THR A 76 -16.75 -7.38 8.48
N LYS A 77 -18.02 -7.24 8.11
CA LYS A 77 -18.45 -6.17 7.20
C LYS A 77 -18.13 -4.78 7.74
N ALA A 78 -18.13 -4.60 9.05
CA ALA A 78 -17.75 -3.35 9.68
C ALA A 78 -16.25 -3.07 9.49
N ASP A 79 -15.40 -4.07 9.65
CA ASP A 79 -13.95 -3.94 9.43
C ASP A 79 -13.60 -3.53 8.00
N ILE A 80 -14.37 -3.97 7.02
CA ILE A 80 -14.12 -3.64 5.61
C ILE A 80 -14.62 -2.24 5.24
N LYS A 81 -15.65 -1.75 5.94
CA LYS A 81 -16.31 -0.47 5.62
C LYS A 81 -15.73 0.75 6.32
N THR A 82 -14.96 0.54 7.35
CA THR A 82 -14.39 1.60 8.18
C THR A 82 -12.87 1.52 8.16
N ASP A 83 -12.22 2.56 8.69
CA ASP A 83 -10.79 2.51 8.99
C ASP A 83 -10.51 1.28 9.83
N SER A 84 -9.99 0.29 9.18
CA SER A 84 -9.84 -1.01 9.81
C SER A 84 -8.51 -1.09 10.53
N THR A 85 -8.41 -0.39 11.65
CA THR A 85 -7.20 -0.27 12.47
C THR A 85 -6.62 -1.61 12.91
N ASN A 86 -7.42 -2.66 12.84
CA ASN A 86 -7.02 -4.01 13.23
C ASN A 86 -6.30 -4.78 12.11
N TRP A 87 -6.40 -4.33 10.86
CA TRP A 87 -5.81 -5.06 9.73
C TRP A 87 -5.24 -4.17 8.63
N GLY A 88 -5.39 -2.85 8.72
CA GLY A 88 -4.88 -1.87 7.78
C GLY A 88 -3.85 -0.94 8.39
N ASN A 89 -2.96 -0.40 7.58
CA ASN A 89 -2.00 0.61 7.99
C ASN A 89 -2.57 2.01 7.74
N TYR A 90 -3.23 2.55 8.73
CA TYR A 90 -3.82 3.89 8.78
C TYR A 90 -3.12 4.77 9.81
N SER A 91 -3.42 6.05 9.82
CA SER A 91 -2.84 7.01 10.76
C SER A 91 -3.09 6.69 12.25
N ASN A 92 -4.15 5.94 12.52
CA ASN A 92 -4.59 5.55 13.87
C ASN A 92 -4.39 4.04 14.16
N SER A 93 -3.74 3.31 13.25
CA SER A 93 -3.53 1.87 13.43
C SER A 93 -2.43 1.56 14.43
N SER A 94 -2.56 0.42 15.08
CA SER A 94 -1.55 -0.15 15.99
C SER A 94 -1.10 -1.50 15.43
N LEU A 95 -0.06 -1.48 14.60
CA LEU A 95 0.49 -2.67 13.97
C LEU A 95 1.81 -3.07 14.59
N THR A 96 2.04 -4.37 14.70
CA THR A 96 3.33 -4.92 15.09
C THR A 96 4.08 -5.35 13.84
N LEU A 97 5.28 -4.81 13.65
CA LEU A 97 6.17 -5.22 12.57
C LEU A 97 6.90 -6.49 12.96
N PHE A 98 7.22 -7.32 11.98
CA PHE A 98 8.04 -8.52 12.17
C PHE A 98 9.13 -8.68 11.10
N ARG A 99 9.11 -7.84 10.06
CA ARG A 99 10.11 -7.83 8.98
C ARG A 99 10.05 -6.52 8.19
N GLY A 100 10.96 -6.39 7.22
CA GLY A 100 10.92 -5.34 6.22
C GLY A 100 11.47 -4.01 6.68
N LYS A 101 10.92 -2.95 6.18
CA LYS A 101 11.32 -1.57 6.46
C LYS A 101 10.10 -0.71 6.74
N TYR A 102 10.31 0.37 7.44
CA TYR A 102 9.33 1.42 7.66
C TYR A 102 9.94 2.78 7.41
N ASN A 103 9.12 3.74 7.07
CA ASN A 103 9.51 5.13 6.88
C ASN A 103 8.59 6.02 7.73
N ILE A 104 9.18 6.73 8.69
CA ILE A 104 8.48 7.71 9.51
C ILE A 104 8.44 9.02 8.74
N ASN A 105 7.25 9.62 8.64
CA ASN A 105 7.05 10.87 7.94
C ASN A 105 7.50 10.81 6.47
N PRO A 106 6.93 9.92 5.67
CA PRO A 106 7.36 9.70 4.27
C PRO A 106 7.15 10.91 3.36
N SER A 107 6.39 11.91 3.79
CA SER A 107 6.24 13.18 3.08
C SER A 107 7.46 14.10 3.19
N SER A 108 8.39 13.81 4.09
CA SER A 108 9.62 14.60 4.24
C SER A 108 10.69 14.13 3.25
N SER A 109 11.31 15.08 2.56
CA SER A 109 12.44 14.81 1.64
C SER A 109 13.68 14.23 2.34
N THR A 110 13.76 14.35 3.66
CA THR A 110 14.89 13.84 4.48
C THR A 110 14.56 12.53 5.18
N SER A 111 13.33 12.03 5.04
CA SER A 111 12.92 10.79 5.69
C SER A 111 13.57 9.58 5.03
N LEU A 112 14.10 8.68 5.85
CA LEU A 112 14.80 7.48 5.40
C LEU A 112 14.04 6.22 5.78
N TRP A 113 14.20 5.19 4.96
CA TRP A 113 13.72 3.86 5.27
C TRP A 113 14.58 3.21 6.36
N THR A 114 13.94 2.82 7.44
CA THR A 114 14.57 2.11 8.56
C THR A 114 14.28 0.62 8.47
N VAL A 115 15.31 -0.20 8.58
CA VAL A 115 15.16 -1.66 8.61
C VAL A 115 14.60 -2.07 9.97
N TYR A 116 13.56 -2.90 9.96
CA TYR A 116 13.08 -3.53 11.18
C TYR A 116 14.15 -4.51 11.72
N THR A 117 14.42 -4.43 13.01
CA THR A 117 15.30 -5.35 13.72
C THR A 117 14.54 -5.96 14.91
N THR A 118 14.90 -7.17 15.28
CA THR A 118 14.26 -7.90 16.40
C THR A 118 14.47 -7.24 17.77
N ASP A 119 15.45 -6.35 17.87
CA ASP A 119 15.74 -5.59 19.09
C ASP A 119 14.78 -4.41 19.31
N THR A 120 14.04 -4.04 18.30
CA THR A 120 12.96 -3.07 18.42
C THR A 120 11.69 -3.80 18.87
N THR A 121 11.51 -3.94 20.18
CA THR A 121 10.29 -4.47 20.78
C THR A 121 9.07 -3.70 20.24
N ASN A 122 8.19 -4.42 19.56
CA ASN A 122 6.85 -3.99 19.20
C ASN A 122 6.79 -2.56 18.64
N TYR A 123 7.26 -2.39 17.41
CA TYR A 123 7.05 -1.14 16.73
C TYR A 123 5.56 -1.00 16.40
N VAL A 124 4.93 -0.06 17.07
CA VAL A 124 3.52 0.24 16.89
C VAL A 124 3.43 1.42 15.94
N THR A 125 2.77 1.23 14.80
CA THR A 125 2.39 2.35 13.97
C THR A 125 1.24 3.05 14.69
N SER A 126 1.49 3.78 15.70
CA SER A 126 0.54 4.69 16.27
C SER A 126 1.30 5.75 17.02
N SER A 127 1.00 6.84 16.85
CA SER A 127 0.19 7.73 17.64
C SER A 127 0.41 9.15 17.19
N LYS A 128 -0.63 9.75 16.79
CA LYS A 128 -0.85 11.16 17.03
C LYS A 128 -0.83 11.40 18.55
N THR A 129 0.33 11.37 19.17
CA THR A 129 0.44 11.64 20.62
C THR A 129 1.01 13.01 20.94
N SER A 130 1.27 13.84 19.95
CA SER A 130 1.46 15.25 20.23
C SER A 130 0.94 16.11 19.09
N SER A 131 0.34 17.21 19.45
CA SER A 131 -0.26 18.22 18.58
C SER A 131 0.70 18.93 17.62
N SER A 132 1.94 18.52 17.52
CA SER A 132 2.96 19.15 16.69
C SER A 132 3.67 18.26 15.68
N GLU A 133 3.55 16.93 15.76
CA GLU A 133 4.21 16.02 14.80
C GLU A 133 3.32 14.82 14.49
N ASN A 134 2.65 14.89 13.35
CA ASN A 134 1.93 13.74 12.78
C ASN A 134 2.95 12.82 12.12
N TYR A 135 3.37 11.77 12.79
CA TYR A 135 4.20 10.75 12.19
C TYR A 135 3.31 9.73 11.49
N TYR A 136 3.24 9.84 10.18
CA TYR A 136 2.65 8.83 9.33
C TYR A 136 3.73 7.82 8.95
N GLN A 137 3.36 6.55 8.91
CA GLN A 137 4.32 5.51 8.62
C GLN A 137 3.93 4.74 7.37
N LEU A 138 4.82 4.74 6.41
CA LEU A 138 4.72 3.88 5.25
C LEU A 138 5.53 2.60 5.50
N LEU A 139 4.95 1.46 5.17
CA LEU A 139 5.53 0.15 5.38
C LEU A 139 5.90 -0.52 4.06
N THR A 140 6.94 -1.36 4.09
CA THR A 140 7.17 -2.30 2.99
C THR A 140 6.11 -3.40 3.00
N THR A 141 5.87 -4.00 1.84
CA THR A 141 4.83 -5.02 1.64
C THR A 141 4.96 -6.18 2.63
N GLY A 142 3.87 -6.44 3.33
CA GLY A 142 3.78 -7.53 4.30
C GLY A 142 4.69 -7.36 5.51
N ALA A 143 4.99 -6.14 5.94
CA ALA A 143 5.81 -5.87 7.13
C ALA A 143 5.11 -6.28 8.43
N SER A 144 3.78 -6.31 8.45
CA SER A 144 2.97 -6.78 9.59
C SER A 144 2.19 -8.05 9.22
N LYS A 145 2.02 -8.93 10.19
CA LYS A 145 1.13 -10.09 10.04
C LYS A 145 -0.34 -9.70 10.09
N GLN A 146 -0.65 -8.58 10.73
CA GLN A 146 -2.02 -8.10 10.86
C GLN A 146 -2.60 -7.64 9.53
N THR A 147 -1.75 -7.11 8.62
CA THR A 147 -2.16 -6.70 7.27
C THR A 147 -2.27 -7.85 6.28
N ASN A 148 -2.03 -9.08 6.71
CA ASN A 148 -2.17 -10.28 5.90
C ASN A 148 -3.49 -10.99 6.24
N LYS A 149 -4.35 -11.12 5.27
CA LYS A 149 -5.59 -11.90 5.36
C LYS A 149 -5.65 -12.88 4.20
N LEU A 150 -5.60 -14.18 4.51
CA LEU A 150 -5.68 -15.26 3.50
C LEU A 150 -4.66 -15.13 2.36
N ASN A 151 -3.42 -14.72 2.69
CA ASN A 151 -2.35 -14.42 1.73
C ASN A 151 -2.61 -13.22 0.81
N ILE A 152 -3.59 -12.39 1.13
CA ILE A 152 -3.77 -11.06 0.55
C ILE A 152 -3.14 -10.06 1.51
N TYR A 153 -2.18 -9.28 1.02
CA TYR A 153 -1.36 -8.39 1.83
C TYR A 153 -1.69 -6.94 1.55
N ASP A 154 -1.71 -6.14 2.61
CA ASP A 154 -1.76 -4.67 2.55
C ASP A 154 -2.91 -4.11 1.69
N LEU A 155 -4.05 -4.81 1.63
CA LEU A 155 -5.24 -4.36 0.91
C LEU A 155 -5.92 -3.17 1.59
N ALA A 156 -5.67 -2.97 2.87
CA ALA A 156 -6.23 -1.88 3.66
C ALA A 156 -5.11 -0.95 4.12
N GLY A 157 -5.25 0.33 3.81
CA GLY A 157 -4.27 1.35 4.20
C GLY A 157 -2.94 1.23 3.46
N ASN A 158 -1.90 1.76 4.03
CA ASN A 158 -0.55 1.87 3.51
C ASN A 158 -0.43 2.83 2.32
N VAL A 159 -0.87 2.44 1.13
CA VAL A 159 -0.99 3.31 -0.05
C VAL A 159 -2.31 3.05 -0.77
N HIS A 160 -2.86 4.06 -1.41
CA HIS A 160 -4.01 3.86 -2.29
C HIS A 160 -3.66 2.94 -3.46
N GLU A 161 -4.56 2.05 -3.82
CA GLU A 161 -4.44 1.21 -5.00
C GLU A 161 -5.27 1.78 -6.16
N PHE A 162 -4.64 1.89 -7.32
CA PHE A 162 -5.38 2.16 -8.55
C PHE A 162 -6.19 0.95 -8.97
N THR A 163 -7.44 1.19 -9.35
CA THR A 163 -8.25 0.22 -10.08
C THR A 163 -8.52 0.69 -11.50
N LEU A 164 -8.92 -0.21 -12.39
CA LEU A 164 -9.37 0.12 -13.75
C LEU A 164 -10.84 0.57 -13.78
N GLU A 165 -11.34 1.05 -12.65
CA GLU A 165 -12.65 1.68 -12.56
C GLU A 165 -12.52 3.15 -13.03
N TYR A 166 -13.39 3.54 -13.93
CA TYR A 166 -13.38 4.88 -14.50
C TYR A 166 -13.86 5.92 -13.48
N SER A 167 -13.13 7.01 -13.39
CA SER A 167 -13.54 8.22 -12.69
C SER A 167 -13.75 9.35 -13.71
N ASN A 168 -14.78 10.16 -13.53
CA ASN A 168 -15.07 11.31 -14.37
C ASN A 168 -14.23 12.56 -14.05
N LEU A 169 -13.29 12.43 -13.11
CA LEU A 169 -12.34 13.51 -12.80
C LEU A 169 -11.21 13.51 -13.81
N SER A 170 -10.99 14.65 -14.47
CA SER A 170 -9.99 14.78 -15.56
C SER A 170 -8.55 14.52 -15.12
N ASP A 171 -8.23 14.85 -13.88
CA ASP A 171 -6.90 14.70 -13.27
C ASP A 171 -6.73 13.38 -12.49
N ALA A 172 -7.82 12.66 -12.27
CA ALA A 172 -7.85 11.37 -11.59
C ALA A 172 -8.75 10.37 -12.35
N PRO A 173 -8.35 9.89 -13.54
CA PRO A 173 -9.20 9.08 -14.41
C PRO A 173 -9.46 7.65 -13.90
N CYS A 174 -8.75 7.22 -12.87
CA CYS A 174 -8.95 5.92 -12.21
C CYS A 174 -9.42 6.11 -10.77
N VAL A 175 -10.28 5.22 -10.33
CA VAL A 175 -10.71 5.19 -8.93
C VAL A 175 -9.58 4.63 -8.06
N HIS A 176 -9.32 5.30 -6.95
CA HIS A 176 -8.45 4.82 -5.89
C HIS A 176 -9.27 4.00 -4.88
N ARG A 177 -8.69 2.93 -4.39
CA ARG A 177 -9.25 2.06 -3.37
C ARG A 177 -8.27 1.91 -2.20
N GLY A 178 -8.73 1.37 -1.10
CA GLY A 178 -7.87 0.91 0.00
C GLY A 178 -7.43 1.96 1.00
N VAL A 179 -7.63 3.23 0.78
CA VAL A 179 -7.20 4.32 1.69
C VAL A 179 -5.68 4.30 1.96
N SER A 180 -5.10 5.33 2.51
CA SER A 180 -3.65 5.43 2.71
C SER A 180 -3.26 5.44 4.19
N PHE A 181 -1.96 5.36 4.45
CA PHE A 181 -1.39 5.50 5.79
C PHE A 181 -1.60 6.89 6.42
N MET A 182 -2.08 7.86 5.65
CA MET A 182 -2.36 9.24 6.11
C MET A 182 -3.81 9.45 6.55
N ASP A 183 -4.69 8.52 6.21
CA ASP A 183 -6.11 8.60 6.51
C ASP A 183 -6.48 8.06 7.88
#